data_f41c80e2ab72d76634f62a46e7de17b9
#
_entry.id   f41c80e2ab72d76634f62a46e7de17b9
#
_cell.length_a   1.000
_cell.length_b   1.000
_cell.length_c   1.000
_cell.angle_alpha   90.00
_cell.angle_beta   90.00
_cell.angle_gamma   90.00
#
_symmetry.space_group_name_H-M   'P 1'
#
loop_
_entity.id
_entity.type
_entity.pdbx_description
1 polymer ?
#
loop_
_entity_poly.entity_id
_entity_poly.type
_entity_poly.pdbx_seq_one_letter_code
_entity_poly.pdbx_strand_id
1 'polypeptide(L)'
;MADYNCNMCGVALTDENWAKGWKVYDRRQCKDCRKDVDAASNKTRMWVNGKYIPKTHPLYKPGRYKSFNDAAFSGTYKTEYIKEGYVYVITNKAWAGWVKIGMAFDPEDRCNGYQTSSPHRDYILEYSVASNDRRKAEQQAHARAAKLASEVKGEWFKLPLDQAKKVLDSIVVHVTIKEEPKQIEDKPLDLFSYAERLG
;
A
#
# COMPACT_ATOMS: atom_id res chain seq x y z
N MET A 1 32.08 -23.66 28.91
CA MET A 1 31.10 -23.17 27.95
C MET A 1 31.78 -22.03 27.19
N ALA A 2 31.67 -21.99 25.88
CA ALA A 2 32.24 -20.86 25.13
C ALA A 2 31.46 -19.59 25.49
N ASP A 3 32.16 -18.59 26.03
CA ASP A 3 31.57 -17.30 26.34
C ASP A 3 31.36 -16.51 25.04
N TYR A 4 30.12 -16.42 24.58
CA TYR A 4 29.77 -15.68 23.42
C TYR A 4 29.39 -14.25 23.81
N ASN A 5 29.92 -13.27 23.08
CA ASN A 5 29.58 -11.86 23.23
C ASN A 5 28.74 -11.37 22.04
N CYS A 6 27.90 -10.41 22.29
CA CYS A 6 27.14 -9.73 21.23
C CYS A 6 28.10 -8.97 20.30
N ASN A 7 28.00 -9.23 19.00
CA ASN A 7 28.86 -8.59 17.98
C ASN A 7 28.64 -7.07 17.85
N MET A 8 27.53 -6.54 18.39
CA MET A 8 27.20 -5.12 18.28
C MET A 8 27.59 -4.32 19.53
N CYS A 9 27.28 -4.82 20.72
CA CYS A 9 27.53 -4.07 21.98
C CYS A 9 28.52 -4.76 22.92
N GLY A 10 29.04 -5.92 22.58
CA GLY A 10 30.01 -6.65 23.39
C GLY A 10 29.47 -7.33 24.66
N VAL A 11 28.18 -7.18 24.97
CA VAL A 11 27.61 -7.80 26.17
C VAL A 11 27.67 -9.32 26.08
N ALA A 12 27.97 -10.00 27.19
CA ALA A 12 27.95 -11.44 27.25
C ALA A 12 26.55 -11.97 26.93
N LEU A 13 26.48 -13.00 26.06
CA LEU A 13 25.23 -13.61 25.64
C LEU A 13 24.82 -14.70 26.61
N THR A 14 23.66 -14.54 27.23
CA THR A 14 23.06 -15.45 28.19
C THR A 14 21.74 -16.01 27.66
N ASP A 15 21.18 -17.00 28.37
CA ASP A 15 19.85 -17.54 28.03
C ASP A 15 18.73 -16.51 28.10
N GLU A 16 18.91 -15.45 28.88
CA GLU A 16 17.93 -14.39 29.06
C GLU A 16 17.96 -13.38 27.92
N ASN A 17 19.18 -13.01 27.46
CA ASN A 17 19.35 -11.95 26.46
C ASN A 17 19.61 -12.47 25.04
N TRP A 18 19.78 -13.79 24.84
CA TRP A 18 20.02 -14.42 23.55
C TRP A 18 18.85 -15.30 23.15
N ALA A 19 18.21 -15.05 22.00
CA ALA A 19 17.05 -15.82 21.54
C ALA A 19 17.44 -17.25 21.16
N LYS A 20 16.66 -18.26 21.59
CA LYS A 20 16.92 -19.69 21.35
C LYS A 20 17.17 -20.00 19.86
N GLY A 21 16.37 -19.45 18.95
CA GLY A 21 16.55 -19.66 17.52
C GLY A 21 17.84 -19.05 16.97
N TRP A 22 18.40 -18.01 17.59
CA TRP A 22 19.66 -17.40 17.15
C TRP A 22 20.86 -18.21 17.61
N LYS A 23 20.77 -18.91 18.73
CA LYS A 23 21.79 -19.87 19.18
C LYS A 23 21.99 -20.98 18.15
N VAL A 24 20.92 -21.51 17.59
CA VAL A 24 20.94 -22.58 16.57
C VAL A 24 21.71 -22.15 15.31
N TYR A 25 21.58 -20.86 14.92
CA TYR A 25 22.23 -20.32 13.73
C TYR A 25 23.49 -19.50 14.01
N ASP A 26 24.04 -19.61 15.24
CA ASP A 26 25.22 -18.84 15.72
C ASP A 26 25.11 -17.32 15.46
N ARG A 27 23.91 -16.76 15.56
CA ARG A 27 23.70 -15.33 15.46
C ARG A 27 24.00 -14.64 16.77
N ARG A 28 25.21 -14.11 16.92
CA ARG A 28 25.73 -13.48 18.14
C ARG A 28 25.23 -12.05 18.30
N GLN A 29 23.96 -11.89 18.56
CA GLN A 29 23.32 -10.59 18.76
C GLN A 29 22.37 -10.67 19.96
N CYS A 30 22.47 -9.74 20.92
CA CYS A 30 21.56 -9.68 22.05
C CYS A 30 20.18 -9.15 21.63
N LYS A 31 19.16 -9.45 22.44
CA LYS A 31 17.77 -9.04 22.16
C LYS A 31 17.60 -7.53 22.03
N ASP A 32 18.35 -6.74 22.79
CA ASP A 32 18.23 -5.28 22.77
C ASP A 32 18.83 -4.69 21.49
N CYS A 33 20.05 -5.06 21.13
CA CYS A 33 20.62 -4.68 19.83
C CYS A 33 19.75 -5.12 18.66
N ARG A 34 19.08 -6.26 18.77
CA ARG A 34 18.14 -6.68 17.73
C ARG A 34 16.91 -5.79 17.65
N LYS A 35 16.34 -5.40 18.79
CA LYS A 35 15.23 -4.43 18.82
C LYS A 35 15.62 -3.12 18.15
N ASP A 36 16.83 -2.63 18.39
CA ASP A 36 17.32 -1.39 17.77
C ASP A 36 17.47 -1.51 16.26
N VAL A 37 18.03 -2.65 15.78
CA VAL A 37 18.12 -2.92 14.33
C VAL A 37 16.73 -3.05 13.72
N ASP A 38 15.82 -3.75 14.36
CA ASP A 38 14.46 -3.92 13.86
C ASP A 38 13.70 -2.59 13.89
N ALA A 39 13.88 -1.77 14.93
CA ALA A 39 13.30 -0.43 15.01
C ALA A 39 13.84 0.49 13.90
N ALA A 40 15.15 0.48 13.65
CA ALA A 40 15.77 1.24 12.58
C ALA A 40 15.30 0.75 11.19
N SER A 41 15.25 -0.56 10.99
CA SER A 41 14.74 -1.17 9.75
C SER A 41 13.26 -0.82 9.50
N ASN A 42 12.43 -0.87 10.54
CA ASN A 42 11.00 -0.57 10.44
C ASN A 42 10.74 0.92 10.19
N LYS A 43 11.58 1.82 10.71
CA LYS A 43 11.52 3.26 10.39
C LYS A 43 11.72 3.54 8.90
N THR A 44 12.49 2.70 8.21
CA THR A 44 12.80 2.89 6.78
C THR A 44 11.90 2.10 5.85
N ARG A 45 11.04 1.24 6.39
CA ARG A 45 10.10 0.46 5.59
C ARG A 45 8.74 1.13 5.57
N MET A 46 8.12 1.12 4.41
CA MET A 46 6.76 1.59 4.23
C MET A 46 5.94 0.56 3.47
N TRP A 47 4.74 0.29 3.96
CA TRP A 47 3.79 -0.61 3.35
C TRP A 47 2.46 0.12 3.17
N VAL A 48 1.83 -0.04 2.04
CA VAL A 48 0.49 0.50 1.76
C VAL A 48 -0.33 -0.61 1.14
N ASN A 49 -1.51 -0.88 1.69
CA ASN A 49 -2.41 -1.94 1.24
C ASN A 49 -1.72 -3.32 1.09
N GLY A 50 -0.86 -3.67 2.05
CA GLY A 50 -0.11 -4.94 2.02
C GLY A 50 1.06 -5.00 1.05
N LYS A 51 1.34 -3.93 0.28
CA LYS A 51 2.44 -3.84 -0.65
C LYS A 51 3.61 -3.02 -0.08
N TYR A 52 4.82 -3.52 -0.22
CA TYR A 52 6.02 -2.78 0.15
C TYR A 52 6.22 -1.60 -0.80
N ILE A 53 6.40 -0.41 -0.23
CA ILE A 53 6.67 0.81 -0.98
C ILE A 53 8.18 1.09 -0.93
N PRO A 54 8.89 1.04 -2.07
CA PRO A 54 10.30 1.34 -2.14
C PRO A 54 10.57 2.83 -1.86
N LYS A 55 11.80 3.15 -1.45
CA LYS A 55 12.21 4.53 -1.13
C LYS A 55 12.03 5.52 -2.29
N THR A 56 12.05 5.02 -3.51
CA THR A 56 11.85 5.82 -4.74
C THR A 56 10.40 6.15 -5.03
N HIS A 57 9.45 5.54 -4.30
CA HIS A 57 8.03 5.75 -4.58
C HIS A 57 7.55 7.11 -4.02
N PRO A 58 6.72 7.88 -4.77
CA PRO A 58 6.24 9.20 -4.34
C PRO A 58 5.52 9.21 -3.00
N LEU A 59 4.83 8.11 -2.65
CA LEU A 59 4.14 7.95 -1.36
C LEU A 59 5.08 7.57 -0.22
N TYR A 60 6.38 7.36 -0.48
CA TYR A 60 7.32 6.98 0.57
C TYR A 60 7.52 8.08 1.60
N LYS A 61 7.21 7.77 2.85
CA LYS A 61 7.43 8.64 4.02
C LYS A 61 8.13 7.85 5.11
N PRO A 62 9.42 8.04 5.34
CA PRO A 62 10.16 7.32 6.36
C PRO A 62 9.52 7.44 7.73
N GLY A 63 9.51 6.37 8.50
CA GLY A 63 9.02 6.34 9.88
C GLY A 63 7.50 6.43 10.06
N ARG A 64 6.73 6.39 8.97
CA ARG A 64 5.27 6.46 9.03
C ARG A 64 4.64 5.23 9.71
N TYR A 65 5.22 4.06 9.49
CA TYR A 65 4.74 2.79 10.03
C TYR A 65 5.83 2.11 10.86
N LYS A 66 5.44 1.55 12.00
CA LYS A 66 6.35 0.87 12.94
C LYS A 66 6.55 -0.61 12.60
N SER A 67 5.57 -1.25 11.95
CA SER A 67 5.59 -2.66 11.61
C SER A 67 4.74 -2.93 10.38
N PHE A 68 4.83 -4.18 9.85
CA PHE A 68 3.92 -4.65 8.80
C PHE A 68 2.45 -4.56 9.23
N ASN A 69 2.14 -4.97 10.46
CA ASN A 69 0.78 -4.89 10.97
C ASN A 69 0.32 -3.43 11.12
N ASP A 70 1.19 -2.53 11.56
CA ASP A 70 0.89 -1.11 11.61
C ASP A 70 0.63 -0.53 10.21
N ALA A 71 1.38 -0.94 9.19
CA ALA A 71 1.14 -0.54 7.81
C ALA A 71 -0.14 -1.18 7.24
N ALA A 72 -0.36 -2.47 7.52
CA ALA A 72 -1.52 -3.20 7.02
C ALA A 72 -2.84 -2.71 7.65
N PHE A 73 -2.83 -2.42 8.95
CA PHE A 73 -4.03 -2.03 9.69
C PHE A 73 -4.17 -0.52 9.88
N SER A 74 -3.15 0.19 10.35
CA SER A 74 -3.27 1.64 10.56
C SER A 74 -3.04 2.47 9.31
N GLY A 75 -2.33 1.96 8.32
CA GLY A 75 -2.21 2.59 7.00
C GLY A 75 -3.54 2.66 6.30
N THR A 76 -4.30 1.58 6.34
CA THR A 76 -5.65 1.52 5.78
C THR A 76 -6.61 2.45 6.53
N TYR A 77 -6.54 2.50 7.85
CA TYR A 77 -7.39 3.39 8.65
C TYR A 77 -6.99 4.87 8.52
N LYS A 78 -5.71 5.20 8.37
CA LYS A 78 -5.28 6.59 8.17
C LYS A 78 -5.53 7.10 6.75
N THR A 79 -5.58 6.23 5.74
CA THR A 79 -6.04 6.60 4.41
C THR A 79 -7.54 6.91 4.37
N GLU A 80 -8.30 6.54 5.40
CA GLU A 80 -9.70 6.96 5.52
C GLU A 80 -9.85 8.48 5.69
N TYR A 81 -8.86 9.18 6.25
CA TYR A 81 -8.85 10.63 6.35
C TYR A 81 -8.50 11.32 5.02
N ILE A 82 -7.86 10.63 4.09
CA ILE A 82 -7.61 11.15 2.75
C ILE A 82 -8.88 10.87 1.93
N LYS A 83 -9.66 11.90 1.69
CA LYS A 83 -10.91 11.80 0.94
C LYS A 83 -10.68 11.57 -0.55
N GLU A 84 -9.59 12.15 -1.06
CA GLU A 84 -9.20 12.07 -2.47
C GLU A 84 -8.85 10.63 -2.88
N GLY A 85 -9.06 10.33 -4.15
CA GLY A 85 -8.74 9.04 -4.74
C GLY A 85 -9.58 8.79 -5.99
N TYR A 86 -9.85 7.54 -6.27
CA TYR A 86 -10.53 7.13 -7.49
C TYR A 86 -11.71 6.23 -7.18
N VAL A 87 -12.73 6.31 -8.04
CA VAL A 87 -13.74 5.26 -8.23
C VAL A 87 -13.40 4.53 -9.52
N TYR A 88 -13.49 3.22 -9.51
CA TYR A 88 -13.05 2.39 -10.63
C TYR A 88 -14.06 1.30 -10.96
N VAL A 89 -13.92 0.78 -12.19
CA VAL A 89 -14.64 -0.39 -12.69
C VAL A 89 -13.63 -1.49 -13.00
N ILE A 90 -13.88 -2.67 -12.45
CA ILE A 90 -13.11 -3.89 -12.72
C ILE A 90 -14.05 -4.94 -13.31
N THR A 91 -13.55 -5.70 -14.27
CA THR A 91 -14.19 -6.91 -14.81
C THR A 91 -13.37 -8.16 -14.54
N ASN A 92 -14.01 -9.31 -14.69
CA ASN A 92 -13.35 -10.61 -14.70
C ASN A 92 -14.00 -11.49 -15.77
N LYS A 93 -13.19 -12.17 -16.58
CA LYS A 93 -13.66 -13.02 -17.69
C LYS A 93 -14.56 -14.16 -17.22
N ALA A 94 -14.36 -14.65 -16.00
CA ALA A 94 -15.17 -15.72 -15.42
C ALA A 94 -16.63 -15.30 -15.18
N TRP A 95 -16.88 -13.98 -15.07
CA TRP A 95 -18.20 -13.43 -14.77
C TRP A 95 -18.66 -12.45 -15.86
N ALA A 96 -18.88 -12.99 -17.04
CA ALA A 96 -19.31 -12.20 -18.20
C ALA A 96 -20.58 -11.37 -17.88
N GLY A 97 -20.56 -10.11 -18.26
CA GLY A 97 -21.66 -9.18 -18.03
C GLY A 97 -21.73 -8.58 -16.62
N TRP A 98 -20.81 -8.94 -15.73
CA TRP A 98 -20.67 -8.36 -14.42
C TRP A 98 -19.52 -7.34 -14.37
N VAL A 99 -19.76 -6.23 -13.71
CA VAL A 99 -18.75 -5.21 -13.40
C VAL A 99 -18.69 -5.00 -11.90
N LYS A 100 -17.52 -4.82 -11.36
CA LYS A 100 -17.33 -4.40 -9.97
C LYS A 100 -17.01 -2.91 -9.95
N ILE A 101 -17.76 -2.16 -9.14
CA ILE A 101 -17.47 -0.76 -8.87
C ILE A 101 -16.90 -0.65 -7.46
N GLY A 102 -15.77 0.03 -7.32
CA GLY A 102 -15.11 0.21 -6.04
C GLY A 102 -14.31 1.49 -5.99
N MET A 103 -13.74 1.78 -4.83
CA MET A 103 -12.86 2.93 -4.64
C MET A 103 -11.45 2.50 -4.26
N ALA A 104 -10.47 3.31 -4.65
CA ALA A 104 -9.08 3.13 -4.24
C ALA A 104 -8.34 4.46 -4.23
N PHE A 105 -7.19 4.45 -3.58
CA PHE A 105 -6.20 5.50 -3.73
C PHE A 105 -5.43 5.34 -5.04
N ASP A 106 -5.13 4.08 -5.39
CA ASP A 106 -4.51 3.66 -6.64
C ASP A 106 -5.32 2.50 -7.21
N PRO A 107 -6.07 2.69 -8.30
CA PRO A 107 -6.90 1.66 -8.91
C PRO A 107 -6.10 0.49 -9.48
N GLU A 108 -4.91 0.74 -10.02
CA GLU A 108 -4.04 -0.30 -10.58
C GLU A 108 -3.52 -1.22 -9.48
N ASP A 109 -3.00 -0.63 -8.40
CA ASP A 109 -2.55 -1.41 -7.24
C ASP A 109 -3.70 -2.20 -6.62
N ARG A 110 -4.90 -1.61 -6.57
CA ARG A 110 -6.10 -2.30 -6.08
C ARG A 110 -6.49 -3.47 -6.98
N CYS A 111 -6.47 -3.29 -8.31
CA CYS A 111 -6.74 -4.35 -9.26
C CYS A 111 -5.69 -5.46 -9.16
N ASN A 112 -4.42 -5.10 -9.02
CA ASN A 112 -3.33 -6.06 -8.79
C ASN A 112 -3.55 -6.86 -7.51
N GLY A 113 -4.07 -6.25 -6.46
CA GLY A 113 -4.46 -6.95 -5.22
C GLY A 113 -5.51 -8.04 -5.44
N TYR A 114 -6.48 -7.82 -6.34
CA TYR A 114 -7.48 -8.84 -6.68
C TYR A 114 -6.91 -10.02 -7.48
N GLN A 115 -5.82 -9.84 -8.23
CA GLN A 115 -5.22 -10.91 -9.01
C GLN A 115 -4.85 -12.14 -8.16
N THR A 116 -4.58 -11.93 -6.88
CA THR A 116 -4.24 -13.04 -5.96
C THR A 116 -5.42 -13.96 -5.65
N SER A 117 -6.66 -13.50 -5.87
CA SER A 117 -7.89 -14.27 -5.63
C SER A 117 -8.35 -15.07 -6.87
N SER A 118 -7.70 -14.90 -8.02
CA SER A 118 -7.98 -15.65 -9.24
C SER A 118 -6.74 -16.45 -9.66
N PRO A 119 -6.87 -17.77 -9.92
CA PRO A 119 -5.76 -18.58 -10.44
C PRO A 119 -5.29 -18.12 -11.82
N HIS A 120 -6.16 -17.47 -12.58
CA HIS A 120 -5.86 -16.96 -13.93
C HIS A 120 -5.37 -15.52 -13.95
N ARG A 121 -5.41 -14.81 -12.80
CA ARG A 121 -5.02 -13.41 -12.68
C ARG A 121 -5.66 -12.52 -13.75
N ASP A 122 -6.94 -12.69 -13.95
CA ASP A 122 -7.72 -12.21 -15.09
C ASP A 122 -8.68 -11.06 -14.75
N TYR A 123 -8.45 -10.39 -13.63
CA TYR A 123 -9.12 -9.13 -13.33
C TYR A 123 -8.55 -8.01 -14.21
N ILE A 124 -9.43 -7.22 -14.79
CA ILE A 124 -9.08 -6.12 -15.69
C ILE A 124 -9.63 -4.82 -15.11
N LEU A 125 -8.75 -3.84 -14.92
CA LEU A 125 -9.16 -2.47 -14.63
C LEU A 125 -9.63 -1.83 -15.94
N GLU A 126 -10.94 -1.61 -16.04
CA GLU A 126 -11.57 -1.13 -17.28
C GLU A 126 -11.66 0.39 -17.34
N TYR A 127 -11.85 1.02 -16.19
CA TYR A 127 -12.03 2.46 -16.10
C TYR A 127 -11.83 2.98 -14.69
N SER A 128 -11.37 4.21 -14.57
CA SER A 128 -11.31 4.90 -13.29
C SER A 128 -11.48 6.41 -13.46
N VAL A 129 -12.09 7.05 -12.45
CA VAL A 129 -12.28 8.49 -12.39
C VAL A 129 -11.77 9.02 -11.05
N ALA A 130 -11.06 10.15 -11.08
CA ALA A 130 -10.59 10.81 -9.87
C ALA A 130 -11.75 11.48 -9.13
N SER A 131 -11.66 11.53 -7.81
CA SER A 131 -12.65 12.20 -6.95
C SER A 131 -11.98 12.82 -5.72
N ASN A 132 -12.46 13.98 -5.31
CA ASN A 132 -12.05 14.64 -4.07
C ASN A 132 -12.62 13.95 -2.82
N ASP A 133 -13.65 13.11 -2.98
CA ASP A 133 -14.22 12.28 -1.92
C ASP A 133 -14.62 10.92 -2.52
N ARG A 134 -13.63 10.03 -2.62
CA ARG A 134 -13.81 8.70 -3.24
C ARG A 134 -14.93 7.88 -2.60
N ARG A 135 -15.13 8.01 -1.26
CA ARG A 135 -16.17 7.25 -0.55
C ARG A 135 -17.56 7.73 -0.94
N LYS A 136 -17.77 9.05 -0.98
CA LYS A 136 -19.02 9.64 -1.41
C LYS A 136 -19.30 9.34 -2.89
N ALA A 137 -18.26 9.43 -3.73
CA ALA A 137 -18.36 9.13 -5.14
C ALA A 137 -18.71 7.64 -5.38
N GLU A 138 -18.09 6.70 -4.66
CA GLU A 138 -18.43 5.28 -4.72
C GLU A 138 -19.89 5.02 -4.32
N GLN A 139 -20.35 5.61 -3.22
CA GLN A 139 -21.74 5.48 -2.79
C GLN A 139 -22.73 5.98 -3.86
N GLN A 140 -22.41 7.10 -4.50
CA GLN A 140 -23.22 7.63 -5.60
C GLN A 140 -23.18 6.72 -6.83
N ALA A 141 -22.00 6.17 -7.17
CA ALA A 141 -21.85 5.21 -8.25
C ALA A 141 -22.68 3.96 -8.00
N HIS A 142 -22.61 3.39 -6.81
CA HIS A 142 -23.39 2.21 -6.42
C HIS A 142 -24.89 2.50 -6.50
N ALA A 143 -25.36 3.64 -5.98
CA ALA A 143 -26.78 4.00 -6.03
C ALA A 143 -27.30 4.16 -7.48
N ARG A 144 -26.46 4.70 -8.40
CA ARG A 144 -26.82 4.85 -9.82
C ARG A 144 -26.74 3.52 -10.56
N ALA A 145 -25.65 2.77 -10.35
CA ALA A 145 -25.47 1.46 -10.98
C ALA A 145 -26.58 0.48 -10.59
N ALA A 146 -27.00 0.47 -9.32
CA ALA A 146 -28.08 -0.40 -8.83
C ALA A 146 -29.41 -0.14 -9.53
N LYS A 147 -29.68 1.09 -9.98
CA LYS A 147 -30.92 1.42 -10.75
C LYS A 147 -30.86 0.91 -12.19
N LEU A 148 -29.68 0.67 -12.73
CA LEU A 148 -29.48 0.25 -14.13
C LEU A 148 -29.18 -1.23 -14.25
N ALA A 149 -28.64 -1.83 -13.22
CA ALA A 149 -28.24 -3.24 -13.20
C ALA A 149 -29.48 -4.16 -13.15
N SER A 150 -29.42 -5.25 -13.93
CA SER A 150 -30.44 -6.30 -13.86
C SER A 150 -30.32 -7.19 -12.60
N GLU A 151 -29.13 -7.20 -12.00
CA GLU A 151 -28.82 -7.95 -10.79
C GLU A 151 -27.69 -7.25 -10.02
N VAL A 152 -27.73 -7.27 -8.67
CA VAL A 152 -26.72 -6.68 -7.78
C VAL A 152 -26.30 -7.69 -6.74
N LYS A 153 -24.97 -7.85 -6.55
CA LYS A 153 -24.38 -8.71 -5.50
C LYS A 153 -23.20 -7.96 -4.83
N GLY A 154 -23.50 -7.29 -3.71
CA GLY A 154 -22.53 -6.44 -3.03
C GLY A 154 -22.06 -5.31 -3.93
N GLU A 155 -20.77 -5.28 -4.26
CA GLU A 155 -20.17 -4.27 -5.14
C GLU A 155 -20.14 -4.70 -6.62
N TRP A 156 -20.79 -5.82 -6.95
CA TRP A 156 -20.92 -6.33 -8.31
C TRP A 156 -22.28 -6.04 -8.90
N PHE A 157 -22.27 -5.54 -10.13
CA PHE A 157 -23.45 -5.10 -10.85
C PHE A 157 -23.51 -5.79 -12.21
N LYS A 158 -24.63 -6.39 -12.54
CA LYS A 158 -24.86 -7.00 -13.85
C LYS A 158 -25.42 -5.93 -14.79
N LEU A 159 -24.50 -5.23 -15.47
CA LEU A 159 -24.81 -4.18 -16.45
C LEU A 159 -23.69 -4.07 -17.48
N PRO A 160 -23.98 -3.55 -18.69
CA PRO A 160 -22.99 -3.33 -19.72
C PRO A 160 -21.87 -2.38 -19.25
N LEU A 161 -20.62 -2.70 -19.63
CA LEU A 161 -19.44 -1.91 -19.25
C LEU A 161 -19.57 -0.43 -19.61
N ASP A 162 -20.11 -0.11 -20.80
CA ASP A 162 -20.31 1.28 -21.25
C ASP A 162 -21.29 2.05 -20.35
N GLN A 163 -22.30 1.35 -19.81
CA GLN A 163 -23.19 1.98 -18.83
C GLN A 163 -22.50 2.21 -17.50
N ALA A 164 -21.64 1.28 -17.07
CA ALA A 164 -20.84 1.47 -15.87
C ALA A 164 -19.88 2.67 -16.00
N LYS A 165 -19.23 2.83 -17.15
CA LYS A 165 -18.38 3.99 -17.44
C LYS A 165 -19.17 5.30 -17.39
N LYS A 166 -20.35 5.35 -18.03
CA LYS A 166 -21.24 6.53 -17.98
C LYS A 166 -21.71 6.84 -16.55
N VAL A 167 -21.94 5.84 -15.73
CA VAL A 167 -22.25 6.04 -14.30
C VAL A 167 -21.09 6.76 -13.61
N LEU A 168 -19.85 6.33 -13.81
CA LEU A 168 -18.69 6.98 -13.22
C LEU A 168 -18.52 8.41 -13.74
N ASP A 169 -18.63 8.63 -15.04
CA ASP A 169 -18.53 9.98 -15.63
C ASP A 169 -19.59 10.94 -15.04
N SER A 170 -20.78 10.44 -14.74
CA SER A 170 -21.87 11.24 -14.20
C SER A 170 -21.67 11.70 -12.74
N ILE A 171 -20.73 11.08 -11.99
CA ILE A 171 -20.44 11.42 -10.59
C ILE A 171 -19.21 12.31 -10.45
N VAL A 172 -18.49 12.61 -11.53
CA VAL A 172 -17.33 13.51 -11.50
C VAL A 172 -17.80 14.92 -11.16
N VAL A 173 -17.73 15.26 -9.90
CA VAL A 173 -17.88 16.65 -9.43
C VAL A 173 -16.48 17.23 -9.39
N HIS A 174 -16.18 18.06 -10.39
CA HIS A 174 -15.06 18.99 -10.47
C HIS A 174 -13.81 18.64 -9.63
N VAL A 175 -12.97 17.77 -10.18
CA VAL A 175 -11.58 17.65 -9.73
C VAL A 175 -10.81 18.78 -10.43
N THR A 176 -10.63 19.89 -9.74
CA THR A 176 -9.54 20.79 -10.09
C THR A 176 -8.27 20.06 -9.65
N ILE A 177 -7.68 19.29 -10.54
CA ILE A 177 -6.32 18.76 -10.34
C ILE A 177 -5.44 20.00 -10.28
N LYS A 178 -5.07 20.40 -9.09
CA LYS A 178 -3.90 21.26 -8.91
C LYS A 178 -2.70 20.37 -9.22
N GLU A 179 -2.34 20.28 -10.49
CA GLU A 179 -1.02 19.89 -10.89
C GLU A 179 -0.07 20.99 -10.36
N GLU A 180 0.40 20.82 -9.15
CA GLU A 180 1.63 21.50 -8.77
C GLU A 180 2.73 20.82 -9.57
N PRO A 181 3.42 21.53 -10.49
CA PRO A 181 4.60 21.00 -11.11
C PRO A 181 5.61 20.82 -9.99
N LYS A 182 5.88 19.55 -9.62
CA LYS A 182 7.01 19.23 -8.79
C LYS A 182 8.25 19.59 -9.60
N GLN A 183 8.80 20.77 -9.33
CA GLN A 183 10.19 21.05 -9.65
C GLN A 183 11.00 20.02 -8.87
N ILE A 184 11.42 18.99 -9.58
CA ILE A 184 12.50 18.12 -9.15
C ILE A 184 13.75 19.00 -9.30
N GLU A 185 14.14 19.67 -8.22
CA GLU A 185 15.50 20.16 -8.13
C GLU A 185 16.38 18.90 -8.13
N ASP A 186 16.98 18.62 -9.27
CA ASP A 186 18.10 17.73 -9.43
C ASP A 186 19.30 18.34 -8.68
N LYS A 187 19.33 18.17 -7.36
CA LYS A 187 20.58 18.30 -6.63
C LYS A 187 21.36 17.00 -6.86
N PRO A 188 22.52 17.09 -7.51
CA PRO A 188 23.39 15.94 -7.63
C PRO A 188 23.69 15.43 -6.23
N LEU A 189 23.46 14.14 -6.02
CA LEU A 189 23.89 13.43 -4.82
C LEU A 189 25.41 13.55 -4.74
N ASP A 190 25.88 14.41 -3.84
CA ASP A 190 27.28 14.49 -3.49
C ASP A 190 27.66 13.22 -2.71
N LEU A 191 28.12 12.23 -3.46
CA LEU A 191 28.57 10.94 -2.96
C LEU A 191 29.89 11.03 -2.16
N PHE A 192 30.56 12.19 -2.14
CA PHE A 192 31.84 12.35 -1.49
C PHE A 192 31.77 12.87 -0.05
N SER A 193 30.66 13.45 0.36
CA SER A 193 30.53 13.99 1.73
C SER A 193 30.30 12.91 2.81
N TYR A 194 30.10 11.65 2.42
CA TYR A 194 29.88 10.53 3.36
C TYR A 194 31.17 9.85 3.81
N ALA A 195 32.26 10.05 3.08
CA ALA A 195 33.55 9.43 3.40
C ALA A 195 34.35 10.19 4.47
N GLU A 196 34.08 11.47 4.70
CA GLU A 196 34.87 12.30 5.64
C GLU A 196 34.34 12.28 7.10
N ARG A 197 33.27 11.53 7.41
CA ARG A 197 32.74 11.42 8.79
C ARG A 197 33.12 10.11 9.48
N LEU A 198 33.96 9.30 8.88
CA LEU A 198 34.48 8.05 9.45
C LEU A 198 35.99 8.00 9.56
N GLY A 199 36.64 9.18 9.60
CA GLY A 199 38.06 9.34 9.96
C GLY A 199 38.21 9.69 11.44
#